data_5cbdc7c96ca85ac8bda32533f39c018f
#
_entry.id   5cbdc7c96ca85ac8bda32533f39c018f
#
_cell.length_a   1.000
_cell.length_b   1.000
_cell.length_c   1.000
_cell.angle_alpha   90.00
_cell.angle_beta   90.00
_cell.angle_gamma   90.00
#
_symmetry.space_group_name_H-M   'P 1'
#
loop_
_entity.id
_entity.type
_entity.pdbx_description
1 polymer ?
#
loop_
_entity_poly.entity_id
_entity_poly.type
_entity_poly.pdbx_seq_one_letter_code
_entity_poly.pdbx_strand_id
1 'polypeptide(L)'
;PPLPADWFRLVEFCAAYYQAPVGQVMLSTLPAGLRSTTPAKPRPVRRLPDDTRAIAAPALTGEQEMSLAAIAAGGPGFHAYLLHGVTGSGKTEIYLRLIERTLAAGRQSLLLVPEINLTPQLEARVMARFPAAGLVSLHSELGEPARNRNWRAALSGAARIVLGTRLAVFAPLPKPGLIVVDEEHDASFKQQDGIRYSARDLAVF
;
A
#
# COMPACT_ATOMS: atom_id res chain seq x y z
N PRO A 1 13.04 -2.21 -13.75
CA PRO A 1 13.84 -2.86 -12.73
C PRO A 1 13.39 -4.29 -12.51
N PRO A 2 14.25 -5.20 -12.01
CA PRO A 2 13.86 -6.55 -11.62
C PRO A 2 12.91 -6.49 -10.43
N LEU A 3 12.16 -7.57 -10.21
CA LEU A 3 11.32 -7.72 -9.02
C LEU A 3 12.19 -7.84 -7.76
N PRO A 4 11.79 -7.23 -6.64
CA PRO A 4 12.50 -7.37 -5.38
C PRO A 4 12.49 -8.83 -4.89
N ALA A 5 13.57 -9.26 -4.24
CA ALA A 5 13.65 -10.60 -3.66
C ALA A 5 12.53 -10.85 -2.62
N ASP A 6 12.18 -9.82 -1.85
CA ASP A 6 11.10 -9.88 -0.87
C ASP A 6 9.73 -10.13 -1.51
N TRP A 7 9.51 -9.65 -2.75
CA TRP A 7 8.29 -9.95 -3.47
C TRP A 7 8.19 -11.45 -3.81
N PHE A 8 9.29 -12.08 -4.21
CA PHE A 8 9.30 -13.53 -4.44
C PHE A 8 9.06 -14.30 -3.15
N ARG A 9 9.68 -13.90 -2.04
CA ARG A 9 9.45 -14.50 -0.72
C ARG A 9 7.98 -14.42 -0.29
N LEU A 10 7.32 -13.27 -0.50
CA LEU A 10 5.89 -13.10 -0.23
C LEU A 10 5.04 -14.04 -1.09
N VAL A 11 5.35 -14.19 -2.38
CA VAL A 11 4.65 -15.10 -3.29
C VAL A 11 4.84 -16.57 -2.88
N GLU A 12 6.05 -16.96 -2.52
CA GLU A 12 6.39 -18.31 -2.04
C GLU A 12 5.68 -18.61 -0.70
N PHE A 13 5.70 -17.66 0.23
CA PHE A 13 4.96 -17.78 1.48
C PHE A 13 3.45 -17.95 1.22
N CYS A 14 2.87 -17.10 0.37
CA CYS A 14 1.46 -17.20 0.00
C CYS A 14 1.14 -18.59 -0.61
N ALA A 15 1.99 -19.10 -1.50
CA ALA A 15 1.82 -20.40 -2.12
C ALA A 15 1.86 -21.54 -1.08
N ALA A 16 2.83 -21.52 -0.19
CA ALA A 16 3.00 -22.53 0.85
C ALA A 16 1.87 -22.47 1.89
N TYR A 17 1.55 -21.28 2.38
CA TYR A 17 0.56 -21.07 3.45
C TYR A 17 -0.87 -21.40 3.00
N TYR A 18 -1.22 -21.02 1.75
CA TYR A 18 -2.57 -21.27 1.19
C TYR A 18 -2.62 -22.52 0.32
N GLN A 19 -1.57 -23.36 0.32
CA GLN A 19 -1.52 -24.64 -0.40
C GLN A 19 -1.84 -24.49 -1.89
N ALA A 20 -1.26 -23.46 -2.53
CA ALA A 20 -1.47 -23.14 -3.93
C ALA A 20 -0.17 -23.29 -4.74
N PRO A 21 -0.23 -23.67 -6.03
CA PRO A 21 0.96 -23.69 -6.89
C PRO A 21 1.58 -22.28 -6.99
N VAL A 22 2.89 -22.16 -6.79
CA VAL A 22 3.61 -20.87 -6.82
C VAL A 22 3.41 -20.12 -8.14
N GLY A 23 3.40 -20.82 -9.27
CA GLY A 23 3.14 -20.23 -10.58
C GLY A 23 1.72 -19.64 -10.70
N GLN A 24 0.73 -20.26 -10.07
CA GLN A 24 -0.63 -19.72 -10.02
C GLN A 24 -0.69 -18.44 -9.18
N VAL A 25 0.00 -18.41 -8.03
CA VAL A 25 0.11 -17.18 -7.20
C VAL A 25 0.77 -16.08 -8.01
N MET A 26 1.92 -16.33 -8.63
CA MET A 26 2.62 -15.33 -9.46
C MET A 26 1.73 -14.79 -10.58
N LEU A 27 1.05 -15.65 -11.32
CA LEU A 27 0.19 -15.23 -12.42
C LEU A 27 -1.05 -14.47 -11.94
N SER A 28 -1.60 -14.78 -10.78
CA SER A 28 -2.76 -14.06 -10.24
C SER A 28 -2.41 -12.66 -9.71
N THR A 29 -1.18 -12.46 -9.27
CA THR A 29 -0.73 -11.19 -8.66
C THR A 29 -0.11 -10.22 -9.66
N LEU A 30 0.47 -10.74 -10.76
CA LEU A 30 1.05 -9.91 -11.80
C LEU A 30 -0.03 -9.31 -12.72
N PRO A 31 0.03 -8.02 -13.05
CA PRO A 31 -0.79 -7.44 -14.12
C PRO A 31 -0.61 -8.18 -15.45
N ALA A 32 -1.68 -8.33 -16.22
CA ALA A 32 -1.63 -9.07 -17.49
C ALA A 32 -0.56 -8.53 -18.46
N GLY A 33 -0.40 -7.22 -18.52
CA GLY A 33 0.63 -6.58 -19.35
C GLY A 33 2.08 -6.85 -18.93
N LEU A 34 2.31 -7.43 -17.74
CA LEU A 34 3.64 -7.86 -17.28
C LEU A 34 3.92 -9.35 -17.54
N ARG A 35 2.92 -10.08 -17.96
CA ARG A 35 3.07 -11.48 -18.39
C ARG A 35 3.53 -11.60 -19.85
N SER A 36 3.58 -10.46 -20.57
CA SER A 36 4.06 -10.36 -21.95
C SER A 36 5.50 -9.86 -21.99
N THR A 37 6.29 -10.38 -22.94
CA THR A 37 7.66 -9.93 -23.23
C THR A 37 7.73 -8.60 -23.97
N THR A 38 6.59 -8.03 -24.39
CA THR A 38 6.54 -6.76 -25.12
C THR A 38 6.88 -5.59 -24.20
N PRO A 39 7.91 -4.79 -24.51
CA PRO A 39 8.25 -3.64 -23.68
C PRO A 39 7.12 -2.60 -23.65
N ALA A 40 6.63 -2.25 -22.46
CA ALA A 40 5.66 -1.18 -22.32
C ALA A 40 6.38 0.18 -22.23
N LYS A 41 5.87 1.18 -22.94
CA LYS A 41 6.39 2.55 -22.84
C LYS A 41 6.14 3.11 -21.43
N PRO A 42 7.15 3.70 -20.78
CA PRO A 42 6.96 4.39 -19.50
C PRO A 42 5.95 5.53 -19.66
N ARG A 43 5.03 5.65 -18.72
CA ARG A 43 4.15 6.83 -18.61
C ARG A 43 4.34 7.44 -17.23
N PRO A 44 4.28 8.78 -17.11
CA PRO A 44 4.48 9.45 -15.85
C PRO A 44 3.42 9.02 -14.81
N VAL A 45 3.86 8.95 -13.56
CA VAL A 45 2.97 8.78 -12.40
C VAL A 45 2.22 10.08 -12.17
N ARG A 46 0.96 10.00 -11.74
CA ARG A 46 0.20 11.19 -11.36
C ARG A 46 0.86 11.84 -10.15
N ARG A 47 1.38 13.03 -10.36
CA ARG A 47 1.84 13.94 -9.31
C ARG A 47 1.07 15.24 -9.48
N LEU A 48 0.84 15.95 -8.39
CA LEU A 48 0.42 17.33 -8.50
C LEU A 48 1.60 18.17 -8.99
N PRO A 49 1.36 19.36 -9.59
CA PRO A 49 2.43 20.28 -9.97
C PRO A 49 3.39 20.52 -8.80
N ASP A 50 4.66 20.74 -9.10
CA ASP A 50 5.71 20.91 -8.07
C ASP A 50 5.48 22.13 -7.18
N ASP A 51 4.69 23.11 -7.64
CA ASP A 51 4.27 24.29 -6.89
C ASP A 51 3.05 24.04 -5.98
N THR A 52 2.47 22.82 -6.02
CA THR A 52 1.33 22.49 -5.16
C THR A 52 1.79 22.38 -3.72
N ARG A 53 1.38 23.37 -2.90
CA ARG A 53 1.67 23.36 -1.48
C ARG A 53 0.91 22.25 -0.76
N ALA A 54 1.62 21.46 0.04
CA ALA A 54 0.99 20.46 0.88
C ALA A 54 0.03 21.11 1.89
N ILE A 55 -1.12 20.49 2.11
CA ILE A 55 -2.03 20.93 3.17
C ILE A 55 -1.37 20.69 4.52
N ALA A 56 -1.38 21.72 5.37
CA ALA A 56 -0.83 21.64 6.71
C ALA A 56 -1.54 20.54 7.54
N ALA A 57 -0.77 19.83 8.33
CA ALA A 57 -1.30 18.84 9.24
C ALA A 57 -2.13 19.51 10.35
N PRO A 58 -3.30 18.98 10.70
CA PRO A 58 -4.03 19.42 11.88
C PRO A 58 -3.22 19.15 13.18
N ALA A 59 -3.54 19.87 14.24
CA ALA A 59 -3.02 19.54 15.55
C ALA A 59 -3.47 18.13 15.96
N LEU A 60 -2.60 17.38 16.60
CA LEU A 60 -2.90 16.07 17.13
C LEU A 60 -3.64 16.20 18.47
N THR A 61 -4.49 15.23 18.77
CA THR A 61 -5.00 15.05 20.12
C THR A 61 -3.95 14.35 20.99
N GLY A 62 -4.07 14.44 22.31
CA GLY A 62 -3.16 13.76 23.23
C GLY A 62 -3.13 12.23 23.02
N GLU A 63 -4.26 11.61 22.69
CA GLU A 63 -4.33 10.17 22.39
C GLU A 63 -3.57 9.82 21.09
N GLN A 64 -3.68 10.67 20.06
CA GLN A 64 -2.94 10.49 18.81
C GLN A 64 -1.44 10.65 19.03
N GLU A 65 -1.02 11.62 19.85
CA GLU A 65 0.39 11.82 20.20
C GLU A 65 0.94 10.61 20.96
N MET A 66 0.21 10.10 21.96
CA MET A 66 0.60 8.90 22.69
C MET A 66 0.72 7.68 21.78
N SER A 67 -0.22 7.48 20.86
CA SER A 67 -0.19 6.38 19.90
C SER A 67 1.04 6.46 18.99
N LEU A 68 1.32 7.64 18.46
CA LEU A 68 2.50 7.88 17.61
C LEU A 68 3.83 7.71 18.38
N ALA A 69 3.85 8.09 19.65
CA ALA A 69 5.01 7.91 20.51
C ALA A 69 5.24 6.41 20.82
N ALA A 70 4.18 5.66 21.13
CA ALA A 70 4.26 4.23 21.38
C ALA A 70 4.79 3.46 20.14
N ILE A 71 4.31 3.80 18.94
CA ILE A 71 4.81 3.21 17.69
C ILE A 71 6.28 3.57 17.47
N ALA A 72 6.67 4.81 17.74
CA ALA A 72 8.05 5.25 17.57
C ALA A 72 9.02 4.58 18.55
N ALA A 73 8.56 4.20 19.74
CA ALA A 73 9.36 3.52 20.76
C ALA A 73 9.73 2.07 20.40
N GLY A 74 9.09 1.47 19.40
CA GLY A 74 9.37 0.08 18.98
C GLY A 74 10.78 -0.17 18.44
N GLY A 75 11.52 0.88 18.10
CA GLY A 75 12.90 0.75 17.62
C GLY A 75 13.02 0.25 16.17
N PRO A 76 14.22 -0.19 15.76
CA PRO A 76 14.45 -0.70 14.41
C PRO A 76 13.89 -2.12 14.26
N GLY A 77 13.50 -2.47 13.03
CA GLY A 77 12.98 -3.79 12.67
C GLY A 77 11.49 -3.77 12.33
N PHE A 78 10.94 -4.96 12.15
CA PHE A 78 9.52 -5.15 11.91
C PHE A 78 8.76 -5.21 13.24
N HIS A 79 7.72 -4.39 13.34
CA HIS A 79 6.81 -4.38 14.48
C HIS A 79 5.37 -4.29 13.98
N ALA A 80 4.51 -5.17 14.48
CA ALA A 80 3.08 -5.13 14.23
C ALA A 80 2.38 -4.41 15.39
N TYR A 81 1.53 -3.46 15.05
CA TYR A 81 0.73 -2.70 16.01
C TYR A 81 -0.76 -2.80 15.67
N LEU A 82 -1.58 -2.92 16.67
CA LEU A 82 -3.03 -2.78 16.54
C LEU A 82 -3.43 -1.39 17.05
N LEU A 83 -3.88 -0.53 16.13
CA LEU A 83 -4.45 0.77 16.48
C LEU A 83 -5.95 0.63 16.70
N HIS A 84 -6.36 0.51 17.95
CA HIS A 84 -7.76 0.42 18.33
C HIS A 84 -8.39 1.81 18.47
N GLY A 85 -9.56 2.01 17.88
CA GLY A 85 -10.31 3.26 17.98
C GLY A 85 -11.61 3.20 17.19
N VAL A 86 -12.64 3.87 17.68
CA VAL A 86 -13.96 3.94 17.02
C VAL A 86 -13.87 4.67 15.68
N THR A 87 -14.88 4.50 14.84
CA THR A 87 -15.00 5.28 13.59
C THR A 87 -15.06 6.76 13.91
N GLY A 88 -14.29 7.57 13.18
CA GLY A 88 -14.21 9.01 13.43
C GLY A 88 -13.21 9.44 14.51
N SER A 89 -12.53 8.52 15.20
CA SER A 89 -11.52 8.85 16.23
C SER A 89 -10.24 9.49 15.66
N GLY A 90 -10.16 9.68 14.35
CA GLY A 90 -8.99 10.30 13.72
C GLY A 90 -7.85 9.35 13.40
N LYS A 91 -8.07 8.04 13.33
CA LYS A 91 -7.07 7.03 12.91
C LYS A 91 -6.35 7.43 11.62
N THR A 92 -7.08 8.00 10.66
CA THR A 92 -6.50 8.43 9.38
C THR A 92 -5.38 9.47 9.56
N GLU A 93 -5.48 10.38 10.54
CA GLU A 93 -4.39 11.35 10.78
C GLU A 93 -3.13 10.65 11.32
N ILE A 94 -3.30 9.63 12.16
CA ILE A 94 -2.17 8.80 12.62
C ILE A 94 -1.49 8.12 11.42
N TYR A 95 -2.27 7.54 10.49
CA TYR A 95 -1.72 6.92 9.26
C TYR A 95 -0.94 7.95 8.44
N LEU A 96 -1.50 9.16 8.23
CA LEU A 96 -0.82 10.21 7.48
C LEU A 96 0.49 10.65 8.15
N ARG A 97 0.55 10.74 9.47
CA ARG A 97 1.79 11.04 10.20
C ARG A 97 2.84 9.93 10.08
N LEU A 98 2.41 8.67 10.11
CA LEU A 98 3.32 7.53 9.90
C LEU A 98 3.84 7.49 8.46
N ILE A 99 2.98 7.77 7.47
CA ILE A 99 3.37 7.91 6.06
C ILE A 99 4.42 9.04 5.93
N GLU A 100 4.18 10.21 6.54
CA GLU A 100 5.11 11.34 6.52
C GLU A 100 6.51 10.94 7.01
N ARG A 101 6.59 10.26 8.15
CA ARG A 101 7.86 9.74 8.72
C ARG A 101 8.53 8.73 7.78
N THR A 102 7.75 7.83 7.19
CA THR A 102 8.23 6.82 6.24
C THR A 102 8.80 7.46 4.98
N LEU A 103 8.12 8.47 4.46
CA LEU A 103 8.58 9.25 3.31
C LEU A 103 9.85 10.03 3.61
N ALA A 104 9.95 10.64 4.79
CA ALA A 104 11.15 11.35 5.25
C ALA A 104 12.36 10.40 5.35
N ALA A 105 12.14 9.15 5.75
CA ALA A 105 13.16 8.10 5.78
C ALA A 105 13.51 7.53 4.39
N GLY A 106 12.97 8.08 3.30
CA GLY A 106 13.25 7.61 1.94
C GLY A 106 12.58 6.28 1.58
N ARG A 107 11.60 5.84 2.36
CA ARG A 107 10.91 4.54 2.20
C ARG A 107 9.52 4.72 1.58
N GLN A 108 8.88 3.59 1.22
CA GLN A 108 7.56 3.55 0.61
C GLN A 108 6.51 3.08 1.62
N SER A 109 5.28 3.54 1.44
CA SER A 109 4.13 3.17 2.27
C SER A 109 3.07 2.47 1.44
N LEU A 110 2.47 1.43 2.00
CA LEU A 110 1.29 0.75 1.51
C LEU A 110 0.12 1.01 2.45
N LEU A 111 -0.97 1.53 1.94
CA LEU A 111 -2.23 1.68 2.67
C LEU A 111 -3.28 0.78 2.05
N LEU A 112 -3.65 -0.28 2.77
CA LEU A 112 -4.72 -1.20 2.41
C LEU A 112 -6.02 -0.73 3.06
N VAL A 113 -7.05 -0.61 2.24
CA VAL A 113 -8.40 -0.22 2.69
C VAL A 113 -9.43 -1.19 2.13
N PRO A 114 -10.59 -1.38 2.81
CA PRO A 114 -11.72 -2.10 2.22
C PRO A 114 -12.15 -1.47 0.90
N GLU A 115 -12.73 -2.27 0.00
CA GLU A 115 -13.16 -1.77 -1.33
C GLU A 115 -14.12 -0.58 -1.22
N ILE A 116 -15.04 -0.60 -0.25
CA ILE A 116 -15.99 0.49 0.00
C ILE A 116 -15.31 1.79 0.47
N ASN A 117 -14.13 1.70 1.10
CA ASN A 117 -13.40 2.85 1.64
C ASN A 117 -12.38 3.43 0.63
N LEU A 118 -12.14 2.74 -0.48
CA LEU A 118 -11.27 3.25 -1.55
C LEU A 118 -12.03 4.30 -2.38
N THR A 119 -12.08 5.50 -1.87
CA THR A 119 -12.84 6.60 -2.46
C THR A 119 -11.93 7.65 -3.09
N PRO A 120 -12.40 8.40 -4.11
CA PRO A 120 -11.68 9.54 -4.65
C PRO A 120 -11.32 10.59 -3.60
N GLN A 121 -12.13 10.72 -2.54
CA GLN A 121 -11.89 11.63 -1.43
C GLN A 121 -10.67 11.21 -0.61
N LEU A 122 -10.50 9.91 -0.34
CA LEU A 122 -9.32 9.41 0.36
C LEU A 122 -8.05 9.63 -0.48
N GLU A 123 -8.09 9.30 -1.77
CA GLU A 123 -6.98 9.59 -2.70
C GLU A 123 -6.63 11.07 -2.72
N ALA A 124 -7.63 11.94 -2.85
CA ALA A 124 -7.44 13.38 -2.87
C ALA A 124 -6.82 13.88 -1.56
N ARG A 125 -7.26 13.36 -0.41
CA ARG A 125 -6.72 13.71 0.91
C ARG A 125 -5.24 13.33 1.05
N VAL A 126 -4.89 12.11 0.66
CA VAL A 126 -3.48 11.65 0.69
C VAL A 126 -2.63 12.46 -0.28
N MET A 127 -3.12 12.70 -1.50
CA MET A 127 -2.40 13.48 -2.50
C MET A 127 -2.19 14.93 -2.08
N ALA A 128 -3.20 15.57 -1.50
CA ALA A 128 -3.10 16.95 -1.00
C ALA A 128 -2.12 17.07 0.18
N ARG A 129 -1.98 16.02 0.98
CA ARG A 129 -1.01 15.97 2.07
C ARG A 129 0.42 15.73 1.58
N PHE A 130 0.59 14.94 0.50
CA PHE A 130 1.88 14.49 -0.03
C PHE A 130 1.98 14.71 -1.54
N PRO A 131 1.89 15.94 -2.04
CA PRO A 131 1.79 16.21 -3.49
C PRO A 131 2.99 15.71 -4.29
N ALA A 132 4.19 15.71 -3.70
CA ALA A 132 5.43 15.30 -4.35
C ALA A 132 5.74 13.80 -4.20
N ALA A 133 5.00 13.05 -3.38
CA ALA A 133 5.35 11.67 -3.05
C ALA A 133 5.10 10.67 -4.20
N GLY A 134 4.23 11.00 -5.14
CA GLY A 134 3.74 10.07 -6.15
C GLY A 134 2.82 9.01 -5.50
N LEU A 135 1.50 9.18 -5.70
CA LEU A 135 0.47 8.25 -5.25
C LEU A 135 -0.01 7.40 -6.43
N VAL A 136 -0.18 6.11 -6.20
CA VAL A 136 -0.87 5.21 -7.13
C VAL A 136 -1.87 4.36 -6.38
N SER A 137 -2.97 4.01 -7.08
CA SER A 137 -4.00 3.11 -6.55
C SER A 137 -3.92 1.76 -7.24
N LEU A 138 -4.15 0.67 -6.47
CA LEU A 138 -4.20 -0.71 -6.95
C LEU A 138 -5.45 -1.40 -6.42
N HIS A 139 -6.43 -1.63 -7.30
CA HIS A 139 -7.69 -2.30 -7.00
C HIS A 139 -8.26 -3.05 -8.20
N SER A 140 -9.29 -3.86 -8.00
CA SER A 140 -9.88 -4.73 -9.01
C SER A 140 -10.51 -3.98 -10.19
N GLU A 141 -11.09 -2.81 -9.96
CA GLU A 141 -11.79 -2.00 -10.97
C GLU A 141 -10.86 -1.25 -11.92
N LEU A 142 -9.55 -1.21 -11.62
CA LEU A 142 -8.58 -0.60 -12.54
C LEU A 142 -8.48 -1.39 -13.83
N GLY A 143 -8.63 -0.69 -14.96
CA GLY A 143 -8.30 -1.26 -16.25
C GLY A 143 -6.82 -1.69 -16.33
N GLU A 144 -6.53 -2.76 -17.08
CA GLU A 144 -5.20 -3.34 -17.20
C GLU A 144 -4.07 -2.33 -17.52
N PRO A 145 -4.25 -1.34 -18.43
CA PRO A 145 -3.20 -0.37 -18.70
C PRO A 145 -2.86 0.51 -17.47
N ALA A 146 -3.87 0.87 -16.68
CA ALA A 146 -3.67 1.65 -15.45
C ALA A 146 -3.01 0.80 -14.37
N ARG A 147 -3.47 -0.43 -14.17
CA ARG A 147 -2.91 -1.40 -13.22
C ARG A 147 -1.42 -1.65 -13.50
N ASN A 148 -1.06 -1.93 -14.76
CA ASN A 148 0.32 -2.13 -15.19
C ASN A 148 1.19 -0.89 -14.93
N ARG A 149 0.70 0.31 -15.28
CA ARG A 149 1.40 1.56 -15.01
C ARG A 149 1.65 1.78 -13.53
N ASN A 150 0.61 1.64 -12.72
CA ASN A 150 0.67 1.88 -11.27
C ASN A 150 1.59 0.86 -10.57
N TRP A 151 1.52 -0.39 -10.99
CA TRP A 151 2.39 -1.46 -10.51
C TRP A 151 3.88 -1.19 -10.82
N ARG A 152 4.17 -0.75 -12.07
CA ARG A 152 5.54 -0.34 -12.46
C ARG A 152 6.03 0.89 -11.71
N ALA A 153 5.14 1.83 -11.39
CA ALA A 153 5.47 3.00 -10.61
C ALA A 153 5.84 2.64 -9.15
N ALA A 154 5.13 1.69 -8.55
CA ALA A 154 5.47 1.14 -7.25
C ALA A 154 6.85 0.45 -7.30
N LEU A 155 7.09 -0.42 -8.29
CA LEU A 155 8.34 -1.14 -8.49
C LEU A 155 9.55 -0.22 -8.71
N SER A 156 9.38 0.87 -9.44
CA SER A 156 10.48 1.81 -9.70
C SER A 156 10.76 2.77 -8.54
N GLY A 157 9.90 2.80 -7.51
CA GLY A 157 9.95 3.78 -6.44
C GLY A 157 9.45 5.18 -6.85
N ALA A 158 8.96 5.35 -8.09
CA ALA A 158 8.34 6.60 -8.55
C ALA A 158 7.03 6.89 -7.79
N ALA A 159 6.30 5.85 -7.40
CA ALA A 159 5.22 5.93 -6.42
C ALA A 159 5.78 5.55 -5.04
N ARG A 160 5.75 6.52 -4.14
CA ARG A 160 6.18 6.32 -2.76
C ARG A 160 5.03 5.97 -1.83
N ILE A 161 3.79 6.18 -2.30
CA ILE A 161 2.57 5.78 -1.60
C ILE A 161 1.76 4.91 -2.56
N VAL A 162 1.42 3.72 -2.10
CA VAL A 162 0.47 2.81 -2.76
C VAL A 162 -0.77 2.73 -1.90
N LEU A 163 -1.91 3.10 -2.45
CA LEU A 163 -3.22 2.94 -1.86
C LEU A 163 -3.94 1.81 -2.60
N GLY A 164 -4.60 0.92 -1.89
CA GLY A 164 -5.32 -0.11 -2.60
C GLY A 164 -6.13 -1.03 -1.72
N THR A 165 -6.79 -1.96 -2.39
CA THR A 165 -7.59 -2.99 -1.73
C THR A 165 -6.76 -4.27 -1.60
N ARG A 166 -7.40 -5.37 -1.30
CA ARG A 166 -6.78 -6.69 -1.08
C ARG A 166 -5.60 -7.03 -2.02
N LEU A 167 -5.75 -6.80 -3.33
CA LEU A 167 -4.71 -7.14 -4.31
C LEU A 167 -3.43 -6.31 -4.14
N ALA A 168 -3.53 -5.13 -3.57
CA ALA A 168 -2.40 -4.23 -3.41
C ALA A 168 -1.33 -4.75 -2.43
N VAL A 169 -1.62 -5.76 -1.63
CA VAL A 169 -0.63 -6.41 -0.75
C VAL A 169 0.55 -6.97 -1.55
N PHE A 170 0.34 -7.34 -2.82
CA PHE A 170 1.39 -7.80 -3.72
C PHE A 170 2.07 -6.67 -4.51
N ALA A 171 1.88 -5.42 -4.13
CA ALA A 171 2.61 -4.32 -4.75
C ALA A 171 4.13 -4.50 -4.55
N PRO A 172 4.93 -4.41 -5.62
CA PRO A 172 6.38 -4.60 -5.52
C PRO A 172 7.03 -3.33 -4.99
N LEU A 173 7.24 -3.26 -3.70
CA LEU A 173 7.86 -2.13 -3.03
C LEU A 173 9.34 -2.42 -2.76
N PRO A 174 10.30 -1.81 -3.48
CA PRO A 174 11.73 -2.02 -3.25
C PRO A 174 12.22 -1.55 -1.87
N LYS A 175 11.54 -0.58 -1.29
CA LYS A 175 11.90 0.01 0.00
C LYS A 175 10.67 0.14 0.91
N PRO A 176 9.99 -0.96 1.27
CA PRO A 176 8.83 -0.88 2.16
C PRO A 176 9.26 -0.35 3.53
N GLY A 177 8.46 0.52 4.12
CA GLY A 177 8.70 1.09 5.44
C GLY A 177 7.48 1.13 6.32
N LEU A 178 6.30 1.08 5.72
CA LEU A 178 5.03 1.09 6.44
C LEU A 178 3.98 0.33 5.63
N ILE A 179 3.27 -0.55 6.28
CA ILE A 179 2.02 -1.13 5.78
C ILE A 179 0.93 -0.79 6.79
N VAL A 180 -0.14 -0.16 6.32
CA VAL A 180 -1.34 0.10 7.11
C VAL A 180 -2.45 -0.75 6.53
N VAL A 181 -3.20 -1.43 7.39
CA VAL A 181 -4.43 -2.15 7.04
C VAL A 181 -5.56 -1.48 7.81
N ASP A 182 -6.31 -0.62 7.12
CA ASP A 182 -7.44 0.09 7.72
C ASP A 182 -8.66 -0.84 7.80
N GLU A 183 -9.42 -0.75 8.90
CA GLU A 183 -10.57 -1.65 9.18
C GLU A 183 -10.18 -3.14 8.96
N GLU A 184 -9.11 -3.59 9.61
CA GLU A 184 -8.45 -4.88 9.42
C GLU A 184 -9.38 -6.11 9.53
N HIS A 185 -10.50 -5.93 10.23
CA HIS A 185 -11.53 -6.96 10.42
C HIS A 185 -12.48 -7.12 9.22
N ASP A 186 -12.39 -6.23 8.21
CA ASP A 186 -13.28 -6.28 7.05
C ASP A 186 -13.07 -7.54 6.22
N ALA A 187 -14.17 -8.25 5.91
CA ALA A 187 -14.14 -9.50 5.18
C ALA A 187 -13.62 -9.35 3.74
N SER A 188 -13.62 -8.14 3.17
CA SER A 188 -13.12 -7.88 1.81
C SER A 188 -11.62 -8.13 1.65
N PHE A 189 -10.85 -8.16 2.76
CA PHE A 189 -9.44 -8.55 2.71
C PHE A 189 -9.22 -10.04 2.47
N LYS A 190 -10.25 -10.89 2.56
CA LYS A 190 -10.19 -12.30 2.22
C LYS A 190 -10.60 -12.51 0.77
N GLN A 191 -9.73 -13.10 -0.04
CA GLN A 191 -10.05 -13.53 -1.41
C GLN A 191 -11.04 -14.69 -1.36
N GLN A 192 -12.11 -14.59 -2.11
CA GLN A 192 -13.17 -15.61 -2.13
C GLN A 192 -12.95 -16.65 -3.23
N ASP A 193 -12.40 -16.25 -4.36
CA ASP A 193 -12.21 -17.09 -5.54
C ASP A 193 -10.73 -17.34 -5.82
N GLY A 194 -10.43 -18.51 -6.40
CA GLY A 194 -9.07 -18.92 -6.73
C GLY A 194 -8.22 -19.15 -5.47
N ILE A 195 -7.10 -18.46 -5.35
CA ILE A 195 -6.22 -18.54 -4.18
C ILE A 195 -6.85 -17.71 -3.06
N ARG A 196 -7.38 -18.37 -2.04
CA ARG A 196 -8.13 -17.75 -0.95
C ARG A 196 -7.22 -17.11 0.12
N TYR A 197 -6.33 -16.22 -0.30
CA TYR A 197 -5.44 -15.51 0.62
C TYR A 197 -6.16 -14.41 1.41
N SER A 198 -5.58 -14.03 2.54
CA SER A 198 -5.95 -12.85 3.32
C SER A 198 -4.86 -11.79 3.15
N ALA A 199 -5.24 -10.60 2.68
CA ALA A 199 -4.28 -9.51 2.52
C ALA A 199 -3.74 -9.02 3.87
N ARG A 200 -4.55 -9.08 4.94
CA ARG A 200 -4.11 -8.79 6.30
C ARG A 200 -2.98 -9.73 6.74
N ASP A 201 -3.17 -11.03 6.55
CA ASP A 201 -2.18 -12.04 6.97
C ASP A 201 -0.87 -11.88 6.16
N LEU A 202 -0.99 -11.61 4.86
CA LEU A 202 0.16 -11.34 4.00
C LEU A 202 0.88 -10.02 4.33
N ALA A 203 0.16 -9.03 4.85
CA ALA A 203 0.74 -7.75 5.25
C ALA A 203 1.60 -7.85 6.52
N VAL A 204 1.39 -8.89 7.33
CA VAL A 204 2.16 -9.16 8.55
C VAL A 204 3.42 -9.98 8.28
N PHE A 205 3.43 -10.76 7.17
CA PHE A 205 4.62 -11.51 6.73
C PHE A 205 5.71 -10.58 6.22
#